data_cfb7f2596264c90abb4ddf790da537e1
#
_entry.id   cfb7f2596264c90abb4ddf790da537e1
#
_cell.length_a   1.000
_cell.length_b   1.000
_cell.length_c   1.000
_cell.angle_alpha   90.00
_cell.angle_beta   90.00
_cell.angle_gamma   90.00
#
_symmetry.space_group_name_H-M   'P 1'
#
loop_
_entity.id
_entity.type
_entity.pdbx_description
1 polymer ?
#
loop_
_entity_poly.entity_id
_entity_poly.type
_entity_poly.pdbx_seq_one_letter_code
_entity_poly.pdbx_strand_id
1 'polypeptide(L)'
;MAKKLFIAEKPSVAQEFAKALKYQMSRRDGYLESEEAIVTWCVGHLVTMSYPEVYDIKYKKWSVDTLPFIPETFKYEVISSVKKQFDIVSSLLNRPDVDTIYVCTDSGREGEYIYRLVEQEANIHGKKRRRVWIDSQTEEEILRGVREAKDLSEYDNLANAAYLRAKEDYLMGINFSRVLTLKYGNHVKNYLRRDRAVISVGRVMTCVLGMVVNREREIRSFVKTPFYRVTGAFGIPM
;
A
#
# COMPACT_ATOMS: atom_id res chain seq x y z
N MET A 1 12.12 19.12 -25.73
CA MET A 1 13.16 18.69 -24.75
C MET A 1 12.66 17.44 -24.04
N ALA A 2 13.56 16.57 -23.64
CA ALA A 2 13.19 15.39 -22.86
C ALA A 2 12.80 15.81 -21.44
N LYS A 3 11.66 15.31 -20.95
CA LYS A 3 11.13 15.63 -19.62
C LYS A 3 11.45 14.53 -18.61
N LYS A 4 11.58 14.94 -17.35
CA LYS A 4 11.66 14.04 -16.20
C LYS A 4 10.27 13.85 -15.59
N LEU A 5 9.87 12.63 -15.31
CA LEU A 5 8.62 12.33 -14.64
C LEU A 5 8.90 11.85 -13.20
N PHE A 6 8.30 12.52 -12.25
CA PHE A 6 8.35 12.14 -10.83
C PHE A 6 7.00 11.56 -10.44
N ILE A 7 6.98 10.35 -9.90
CA ILE A 7 5.77 9.68 -9.44
C ILE A 7 5.81 9.45 -7.95
N ALA A 8 4.96 10.13 -7.20
CA ALA A 8 4.83 9.99 -5.75
C ALA A 8 3.71 9.01 -5.38
N GLU A 9 3.67 8.58 -4.12
CA GLU A 9 2.62 7.69 -3.63
C GLU A 9 1.29 8.41 -3.39
N LYS A 10 1.36 9.70 -2.98
CA LYS A 10 0.21 10.52 -2.59
C LYS A 10 0.29 11.93 -3.15
N PRO A 11 -0.86 12.62 -3.35
CA PRO A 11 -0.89 13.99 -3.85
C PRO A 11 -0.09 14.98 -3.00
N SER A 12 -0.11 14.83 -1.67
CA SER A 12 0.63 15.71 -0.74
C SER A 12 2.14 15.59 -0.94
N VAL A 13 2.65 14.35 -1.09
CA VAL A 13 4.07 14.10 -1.35
C VAL A 13 4.48 14.67 -2.69
N ALA A 14 3.66 14.51 -3.73
CA ALA A 14 3.91 15.10 -5.04
C ALA A 14 4.06 16.64 -4.99
N GLN A 15 3.25 17.30 -4.16
CA GLN A 15 3.36 18.75 -3.97
C GLN A 15 4.69 19.15 -3.29
N GLU A 16 5.16 18.39 -2.30
CA GLU A 16 6.46 18.65 -1.68
C GLU A 16 7.61 18.45 -2.67
N PHE A 17 7.56 17.41 -3.52
CA PHE A 17 8.52 17.26 -4.62
C PHE A 17 8.47 18.43 -5.60
N ALA A 18 7.29 18.88 -6.00
CA ALA A 18 7.14 20.00 -6.92
C ALA A 18 7.72 21.31 -6.35
N LYS A 19 7.52 21.55 -5.05
CA LYS A 19 8.11 22.71 -4.35
C LYS A 19 9.63 22.61 -4.27
N ALA A 20 10.15 21.47 -3.85
CA ALA A 20 11.59 21.24 -3.69
C ALA A 20 12.35 21.37 -5.01
N LEU A 21 11.78 20.87 -6.10
CA LEU A 21 12.39 20.94 -7.44
C LEU A 21 12.42 22.33 -8.05
N LYS A 22 11.64 23.28 -7.52
CA LYS A 22 11.62 24.72 -7.93
C LYS A 22 11.31 24.96 -9.41
N TYR A 23 10.71 23.99 -10.10
CA TYR A 23 10.21 24.21 -11.45
C TYR A 23 8.91 25.05 -11.42
N GLN A 24 8.73 25.92 -12.40
CA GLN A 24 7.45 26.65 -12.58
C GLN A 24 6.39 25.69 -13.11
N MET A 25 5.70 25.01 -12.21
CA MET A 25 4.72 23.98 -12.57
C MET A 25 3.30 24.52 -12.67
N SER A 26 2.63 24.19 -13.77
CA SER A 26 1.20 24.39 -13.97
C SER A 26 0.41 23.18 -13.51
N ARG A 27 -0.70 23.41 -12.81
CA ARG A 27 -1.60 22.34 -12.37
C ARG A 27 -2.42 21.78 -13.53
N ARG A 28 -2.46 20.48 -13.63
CA ARG A 28 -3.28 19.72 -14.57
C ARG A 28 -4.16 18.73 -13.81
N ASP A 29 -5.04 18.02 -14.52
CA ASP A 29 -5.85 16.98 -13.92
C ASP A 29 -4.97 15.75 -13.58
N GLY A 30 -4.76 15.50 -12.32
CA GLY A 30 -3.96 14.38 -11.82
C GLY A 30 -2.44 14.57 -11.85
N TYR A 31 -1.90 15.72 -12.22
CA TYR A 31 -0.46 15.99 -12.24
C TYR A 31 -0.12 17.49 -12.26
N LEU A 32 1.16 17.78 -12.10
CA LEU A 32 1.77 19.12 -12.28
C LEU A 32 2.77 19.03 -13.42
N GLU A 33 2.88 20.08 -14.25
CA GLU A 33 3.77 20.06 -15.41
C GLU A 33 4.47 21.40 -15.64
N SER A 34 5.77 21.30 -15.97
CA SER A 34 6.60 22.38 -16.48
C SER A 34 7.18 22.01 -17.85
N GLU A 35 8.05 22.86 -18.40
CA GLU A 35 8.79 22.54 -19.63
C GLU A 35 9.76 21.37 -19.45
N GLU A 36 10.33 21.21 -18.25
CA GLU A 36 11.41 20.25 -17.97
C GLU A 36 10.93 19.01 -17.21
N ALA A 37 9.84 19.12 -16.45
CA ALA A 37 9.42 18.07 -15.54
C ALA A 37 7.90 17.94 -15.42
N ILE A 38 7.49 16.73 -15.05
CA ILE A 38 6.12 16.36 -14.69
C ILE A 38 6.18 15.72 -13.30
N VAL A 39 5.25 16.09 -12.43
CA VAL A 39 5.06 15.44 -11.13
C VAL A 39 3.65 14.91 -11.06
N THR A 40 3.53 13.60 -10.88
CA THR A 40 2.25 12.92 -10.71
C THR A 40 2.26 12.08 -9.45
N TRP A 41 1.15 11.42 -9.15
CA TRP A 41 0.99 10.65 -7.92
C TRP A 41 0.06 9.45 -8.10
N CYS A 42 0.28 8.45 -7.28
CA CYS A 42 -0.73 7.46 -6.96
C CYS A 42 -1.68 8.02 -5.88
N VAL A 43 -2.69 7.25 -5.52
CA VAL A 43 -3.57 7.53 -4.36
C VAL A 43 -3.53 6.36 -3.38
N GLY A 44 -2.33 5.88 -3.10
CA GLY A 44 -2.05 4.56 -2.59
C GLY A 44 -2.04 3.55 -3.75
N HIS A 45 -2.62 2.37 -3.56
CA HIS A 45 -2.71 1.38 -4.63
C HIS A 45 -3.62 1.82 -5.78
N LEU A 46 -3.11 1.75 -7.01
CA LEU A 46 -3.88 1.90 -8.24
C LEU A 46 -4.22 0.55 -8.88
N VAL A 47 -3.45 -0.47 -8.54
CA VAL A 47 -3.55 -1.83 -9.06
C VAL A 47 -3.61 -2.80 -7.88
N THR A 48 -4.36 -3.87 -8.03
CA THR A 48 -4.52 -4.93 -7.03
C THR A 48 -4.51 -6.32 -7.68
N MET A 49 -4.32 -7.37 -6.89
CA MET A 49 -4.56 -8.73 -7.36
C MET A 49 -6.05 -8.95 -7.61
N SER A 50 -6.36 -9.59 -8.74
CA SER A 50 -7.74 -9.87 -9.13
C SER A 50 -8.41 -10.86 -8.19
N TYR A 51 -9.72 -10.68 -7.97
CA TYR A 51 -10.50 -11.61 -7.15
C TYR A 51 -10.59 -13.00 -7.78
N PRO A 52 -10.81 -14.06 -6.98
CA PRO A 52 -10.87 -15.44 -7.48
C PRO A 52 -11.86 -15.69 -8.63
N GLU A 53 -12.98 -14.96 -8.69
CA GLU A 53 -13.97 -15.06 -9.77
C GLU A 53 -13.45 -14.63 -11.16
N VAL A 54 -12.36 -13.87 -11.22
CA VAL A 54 -11.68 -13.49 -12.48
C VAL A 54 -10.92 -14.68 -13.06
N TYR A 55 -10.56 -15.65 -12.23
CA TYR A 55 -9.90 -16.88 -12.67
C TYR A 55 -10.90 -17.93 -13.15
N ASP A 56 -12.01 -18.11 -12.39
CA ASP A 56 -13.11 -19.01 -12.74
C ASP A 56 -14.37 -18.53 -11.98
N ILE A 57 -15.49 -18.44 -12.69
CA ILE A 57 -16.78 -17.99 -12.16
C ILE A 57 -17.27 -18.85 -10.97
N LYS A 58 -16.83 -20.12 -10.88
CA LYS A 58 -17.16 -20.98 -9.74
C LYS A 58 -16.74 -20.41 -8.37
N TYR A 59 -15.67 -19.60 -8.35
CA TYR A 59 -15.17 -18.96 -7.14
C TYR A 59 -16.00 -17.76 -6.67
N LYS A 60 -16.97 -17.29 -7.47
CA LYS A 60 -17.88 -16.22 -7.06
C LYS A 60 -18.79 -16.65 -5.91
N LYS A 61 -19.29 -17.88 -5.95
CA LYS A 61 -20.02 -18.47 -4.84
C LYS A 61 -19.04 -19.19 -3.90
N TRP A 62 -19.01 -18.75 -2.64
CA TRP A 62 -18.14 -19.38 -1.66
C TRP A 62 -18.66 -20.78 -1.31
N SER A 63 -17.82 -21.78 -1.45
CA SER A 63 -18.07 -23.18 -1.09
C SER A 63 -16.77 -23.81 -0.57
N VAL A 64 -16.90 -24.74 0.35
CA VAL A 64 -15.77 -25.53 0.85
C VAL A 64 -15.15 -26.35 -0.28
N ASP A 65 -15.95 -26.83 -1.23
CA ASP A 65 -15.49 -27.64 -2.37
C ASP A 65 -14.57 -26.88 -3.34
N THR A 66 -14.61 -25.53 -3.28
CA THR A 66 -13.75 -24.66 -4.12
C THR A 66 -12.51 -24.15 -3.38
N LEU A 67 -12.20 -24.68 -2.22
CA LEU A 67 -11.06 -24.32 -1.41
C LEU A 67 -10.08 -25.51 -1.27
N PRO A 68 -8.77 -25.25 -1.16
CA PRO A 68 -8.15 -23.93 -1.21
C PRO A 68 -8.10 -23.35 -2.65
N PHE A 69 -8.24 -22.02 -2.77
CA PHE A 69 -7.96 -21.30 -3.99
C PHE A 69 -6.46 -20.98 -4.06
N ILE A 70 -5.75 -21.59 -5.00
CA ILE A 70 -4.31 -21.40 -5.25
C ILE A 70 -4.12 -21.25 -6.76
N PRO A 71 -4.00 -20.02 -7.28
CA PRO A 71 -3.81 -19.80 -8.70
C PRO A 71 -2.39 -20.15 -9.12
N GLU A 72 -2.20 -20.74 -10.29
CA GLU A 72 -0.89 -20.99 -10.89
C GLU A 72 -0.18 -19.68 -11.23
N THR A 73 -0.93 -18.72 -11.78
CA THR A 73 -0.46 -17.38 -12.11
C THR A 73 -1.34 -16.34 -11.44
N PHE A 74 -0.72 -15.31 -10.84
CA PHE A 74 -1.45 -14.21 -10.24
C PHE A 74 -1.84 -13.19 -11.30
N LYS A 75 -3.13 -12.85 -11.38
CA LYS A 75 -3.67 -11.79 -12.23
C LYS A 75 -3.80 -10.50 -11.43
N TYR A 76 -3.59 -9.39 -12.10
CA TYR A 76 -3.72 -8.05 -11.53
C TYR A 76 -4.75 -7.27 -12.31
N GLU A 77 -5.33 -6.27 -11.67
CA GLU A 77 -6.33 -5.39 -12.27
C GLU A 77 -6.26 -3.99 -11.68
N VAL A 78 -6.62 -3.01 -12.49
CA VAL A 78 -6.73 -1.62 -12.05
C VAL A 78 -7.95 -1.49 -11.13
N ILE A 79 -7.77 -0.89 -9.98
CA ILE A 79 -8.84 -0.65 -9.01
C ILE A 79 -9.84 0.34 -9.63
N SER A 80 -11.10 -0.07 -9.77
CA SER A 80 -12.13 0.68 -10.51
C SER A 80 -12.37 2.08 -9.97
N SER A 81 -12.35 2.26 -8.63
CA SER A 81 -12.58 3.56 -7.99
C SER A 81 -11.47 4.59 -8.25
N VAL A 82 -10.28 4.17 -8.65
CA VAL A 82 -9.12 5.03 -8.93
C VAL A 82 -8.62 4.93 -10.38
N LYS A 83 -9.44 4.29 -11.24
CA LYS A 83 -9.10 4.07 -12.64
C LYS A 83 -8.72 5.37 -13.37
N LYS A 84 -9.44 6.47 -13.11
CA LYS A 84 -9.12 7.77 -13.72
C LYS A 84 -7.66 8.18 -13.45
N GLN A 85 -7.20 8.05 -12.21
CA GLN A 85 -5.82 8.40 -11.86
C GLN A 85 -4.82 7.42 -12.46
N PHE A 86 -5.15 6.12 -12.51
CA PHE A 86 -4.31 5.16 -13.20
C PHE A 86 -4.15 5.50 -14.68
N ASP A 87 -5.24 5.82 -15.39
CA ASP A 87 -5.19 6.16 -16.82
C ASP A 87 -4.31 7.40 -17.07
N ILE A 88 -4.38 8.40 -16.19
CA ILE A 88 -3.50 9.58 -16.24
C ILE A 88 -2.04 9.17 -16.04
N VAL A 89 -1.74 8.45 -14.97
CA VAL A 89 -0.37 8.00 -14.67
C VAL A 89 0.19 7.14 -15.81
N SER A 90 -0.57 6.18 -16.30
CA SER A 90 -0.19 5.32 -17.41
C SER A 90 0.11 6.12 -18.68
N SER A 91 -0.72 7.12 -19.01
CA SER A 91 -0.48 7.99 -20.15
C SER A 91 0.81 8.79 -20.01
N LEU A 92 1.09 9.34 -18.81
CA LEU A 92 2.29 10.09 -18.53
C LEU A 92 3.56 9.24 -18.60
N LEU A 93 3.51 8.03 -18.05
CA LEU A 93 4.61 7.07 -18.06
C LEU A 93 4.99 6.67 -19.52
N ASN A 94 4.01 6.63 -20.41
CA ASN A 94 4.21 6.26 -21.81
C ASN A 94 4.41 7.45 -22.76
N ARG A 95 4.45 8.69 -22.26
CA ARG A 95 4.67 9.89 -23.08
C ARG A 95 6.02 9.82 -23.80
N PRO A 96 6.08 10.14 -25.09
CA PRO A 96 7.31 10.07 -25.88
C PRO A 96 8.36 11.12 -25.47
N ASP A 97 7.93 12.24 -24.89
CA ASP A 97 8.82 13.30 -24.40
C ASP A 97 9.34 13.04 -22.97
N VAL A 98 8.88 11.98 -22.28
CA VAL A 98 9.44 11.53 -21.00
C VAL A 98 10.55 10.51 -21.27
N ASP A 99 11.78 10.79 -20.82
CA ASP A 99 12.92 9.87 -20.95
C ASP A 99 13.28 9.17 -19.64
N THR A 100 13.13 9.87 -18.52
CA THR A 100 13.52 9.37 -17.19
C THR A 100 12.36 9.47 -16.22
N ILE A 101 12.07 8.36 -15.55
CA ILE A 101 11.06 8.23 -14.50
C ILE A 101 11.78 8.17 -13.15
N TYR A 102 11.47 9.11 -12.27
CA TYR A 102 11.87 9.10 -10.87
C TYR A 102 10.75 8.51 -10.01
N VAL A 103 11.03 7.38 -9.40
CA VAL A 103 10.10 6.64 -8.53
C VAL A 103 10.25 7.19 -7.12
N CYS A 104 9.26 7.98 -6.71
CA CYS A 104 9.22 8.74 -5.45
C CYS A 104 8.11 8.23 -4.51
N THR A 105 7.70 6.98 -4.66
CA THR A 105 6.84 6.31 -3.67
C THR A 105 7.61 6.08 -2.38
N ASP A 106 6.89 5.86 -1.28
CA ASP A 106 7.49 5.73 0.06
C ASP A 106 8.67 4.76 0.07
N SER A 107 9.72 5.08 0.85
CA SER A 107 10.95 4.31 0.94
C SER A 107 10.75 3.03 1.74
N GLY A 108 10.25 1.99 1.08
CA GLY A 108 9.92 0.72 1.70
C GLY A 108 9.33 -0.29 0.73
N ARG A 109 9.05 -1.50 1.23
CA ARG A 109 8.47 -2.58 0.44
C ARG A 109 7.12 -2.21 -0.18
N GLU A 110 6.28 -1.48 0.56
CA GLU A 110 4.94 -1.10 0.09
C GLU A 110 5.02 -0.12 -1.07
N GLY A 111 5.81 0.95 -0.93
CA GLY A 111 6.00 1.92 -2.00
C GLY A 111 6.65 1.32 -3.25
N GLU A 112 7.57 0.36 -3.07
CA GLU A 112 8.14 -0.40 -4.19
C GLU A 112 7.07 -1.23 -4.90
N TYR A 113 6.23 -1.94 -4.15
CA TYR A 113 5.15 -2.75 -4.68
C TYR A 113 4.12 -1.92 -5.45
N ILE A 114 3.70 -0.77 -4.89
CA ILE A 114 2.74 0.14 -5.54
C ILE A 114 3.25 0.55 -6.92
N TYR A 115 4.51 1.02 -7.00
CA TYR A 115 5.05 1.47 -8.28
C TYR A 115 5.24 0.33 -9.28
N ARG A 116 5.79 -0.81 -8.85
CA ARG A 116 6.03 -1.95 -9.75
C ARG A 116 4.74 -2.49 -10.38
N LEU A 117 3.63 -2.50 -9.63
CA LEU A 117 2.34 -2.87 -10.18
C LEU A 117 1.84 -1.85 -11.22
N VAL A 118 2.02 -0.56 -10.95
CA VAL A 118 1.66 0.50 -11.91
C VAL A 118 2.49 0.38 -13.18
N GLU A 119 3.79 0.16 -13.05
CA GLU A 119 4.71 -0.04 -14.19
C GLU A 119 4.30 -1.23 -15.04
N GLN A 120 3.99 -2.35 -14.39
CA GLN A 120 3.54 -3.59 -15.04
C GLN A 120 2.26 -3.36 -15.85
N GLU A 121 1.22 -2.79 -15.22
CA GLU A 121 -0.09 -2.58 -15.86
C GLU A 121 -0.06 -1.46 -16.90
N ALA A 122 0.82 -0.47 -16.77
CA ALA A 122 1.04 0.57 -17.77
C ALA A 122 1.89 0.10 -18.96
N ASN A 123 2.46 -1.10 -18.89
CA ASN A 123 3.28 -1.73 -19.93
C ASN A 123 4.40 -0.81 -20.46
N ILE A 124 5.24 -0.32 -19.55
CA ILE A 124 6.28 0.67 -19.85
C ILE A 124 7.50 0.02 -20.49
N HIS A 125 7.98 0.61 -21.57
CA HIS A 125 9.20 0.16 -22.27
C HIS A 125 10.15 1.32 -22.57
N GLY A 126 11.46 1.01 -22.57
CA GLY A 126 12.51 1.90 -23.09
C GLY A 126 12.76 3.18 -22.27
N LYS A 127 12.26 3.25 -21.03
CA LYS A 127 12.46 4.42 -20.14
C LYS A 127 13.57 4.14 -19.12
N LYS A 128 14.36 5.18 -18.79
CA LYS A 128 15.25 5.13 -17.62
C LYS A 128 14.43 5.24 -16.35
N ARG A 129 14.70 4.42 -15.35
CA ARG A 129 13.99 4.41 -14.08
C ARG A 129 14.99 4.65 -12.95
N ARG A 130 14.69 5.64 -12.12
CA ARG A 130 15.52 6.03 -10.99
C ARG A 130 14.71 5.98 -9.71
N ARG A 131 15.14 5.20 -8.73
CA ARG A 131 14.50 5.08 -7.42
C ARG A 131 15.04 6.16 -6.49
N VAL A 132 14.15 7.05 -6.07
CA VAL A 132 14.42 8.06 -5.04
C VAL A 132 14.18 7.42 -3.67
N TRP A 133 15.18 7.50 -2.80
CA TRP A 133 15.09 6.93 -1.45
C TRP A 133 15.37 8.03 -0.43
N ILE A 134 14.34 8.38 0.34
CA ILE A 134 14.35 9.48 1.31
C ILE A 134 13.72 9.05 2.64
N ASP A 135 14.20 9.62 3.73
CA ASP A 135 13.70 9.34 5.08
C ASP A 135 12.76 10.44 5.59
N SER A 136 12.76 11.59 4.93
CA SER A 136 11.84 12.70 5.23
C SER A 136 11.49 13.49 3.96
N GLN A 137 10.47 14.36 4.06
CA GLN A 137 10.00 15.17 2.93
C GLN A 137 10.49 16.64 3.02
N THR A 138 11.60 16.88 3.67
CA THR A 138 12.24 18.21 3.65
C THR A 138 12.84 18.51 2.27
N GLU A 139 12.90 19.78 1.90
CA GLU A 139 13.47 20.20 0.61
C GLU A 139 14.88 19.64 0.39
N GLU A 140 15.73 19.73 1.40
CA GLU A 140 17.12 19.24 1.35
C GLU A 140 17.17 17.73 1.07
N GLU A 141 16.35 16.95 1.79
CA GLU A 141 16.30 15.51 1.66
C GLU A 141 15.73 15.06 0.31
N ILE A 142 14.70 15.74 -0.19
CA ILE A 142 14.15 15.48 -1.52
C ILE A 142 15.23 15.72 -2.60
N LEU A 143 15.91 16.86 -2.55
CA LEU A 143 16.96 17.19 -3.52
C LEU A 143 18.14 16.22 -3.44
N ARG A 144 18.52 15.78 -2.22
CA ARG A 144 19.53 14.73 -2.01
C ARG A 144 19.08 13.43 -2.66
N GLY A 145 17.87 12.97 -2.34
CA GLY A 145 17.33 11.71 -2.86
C GLY A 145 17.22 11.68 -4.38
N VAL A 146 16.84 12.80 -5.01
CA VAL A 146 16.78 12.90 -6.48
C VAL A 146 18.18 12.85 -7.10
N ARG A 147 19.16 13.53 -6.50
CA ARG A 147 20.55 13.51 -6.97
C ARG A 147 21.20 12.14 -6.84
N GLU A 148 20.93 11.43 -5.75
CA GLU A 148 21.50 10.13 -5.41
C GLU A 148 20.63 8.94 -5.89
N ALA A 149 19.56 9.22 -6.65
CA ALA A 149 18.64 8.21 -7.12
C ALA A 149 19.36 7.11 -7.90
N LYS A 150 19.18 5.87 -7.48
CA LYS A 150 19.81 4.69 -8.07
C LYS A 150 18.94 4.11 -9.18
N ASP A 151 19.53 3.23 -9.97
CA ASP A 151 18.75 2.47 -10.93
C ASP A 151 17.70 1.62 -10.21
N LEU A 152 16.51 1.52 -10.81
CA LEU A 152 15.41 0.79 -10.19
C LEU A 152 15.73 -0.70 -9.98
N SER A 153 16.58 -1.29 -10.82
CA SER A 153 17.01 -2.69 -10.73
C SER A 153 17.76 -3.02 -9.42
N GLU A 154 18.41 -2.03 -8.79
CA GLU A 154 19.06 -2.24 -7.49
C GLU A 154 18.05 -2.60 -6.38
N TYR A 155 16.77 -2.37 -6.61
CA TYR A 155 15.67 -2.67 -5.68
C TYR A 155 14.86 -3.93 -6.07
N ASP A 156 15.32 -4.74 -7.03
CA ASP A 156 14.58 -5.93 -7.49
C ASP A 156 14.36 -6.96 -6.37
N ASN A 157 15.34 -7.16 -5.50
CA ASN A 157 15.18 -8.05 -4.34
C ASN A 157 14.11 -7.54 -3.37
N LEU A 158 14.04 -6.22 -3.17
CA LEU A 158 13.01 -5.60 -2.35
C LEU A 158 11.63 -5.74 -2.99
N ALA A 159 11.53 -5.53 -4.30
CA ALA A 159 10.31 -5.75 -5.08
C ALA A 159 9.84 -7.21 -4.98
N ASN A 160 10.73 -8.18 -5.19
CA ASN A 160 10.42 -9.59 -5.07
C ASN A 160 9.90 -9.96 -3.67
N ALA A 161 10.52 -9.44 -2.61
CA ALA A 161 10.05 -9.63 -1.24
C ALA A 161 8.66 -9.01 -1.02
N ALA A 162 8.38 -7.86 -1.63
CA ALA A 162 7.07 -7.21 -1.57
C ALA A 162 5.98 -8.02 -2.31
N TYR A 163 6.28 -8.51 -3.52
CA TYR A 163 5.38 -9.39 -4.28
C TYR A 163 5.08 -10.69 -3.53
N LEU A 164 6.09 -11.35 -2.97
CA LEU A 164 5.90 -12.60 -2.19
C LEU A 164 5.01 -12.35 -0.98
N ARG A 165 5.25 -11.28 -0.23
CA ARG A 165 4.43 -10.91 0.91
C ARG A 165 2.98 -10.64 0.53
N ALA A 166 2.75 -9.88 -0.56
CA ALA A 166 1.41 -9.59 -1.03
C ALA A 166 0.65 -10.86 -1.46
N LYS A 167 1.34 -11.79 -2.16
CA LYS A 167 0.77 -13.08 -2.56
C LYS A 167 0.43 -13.95 -1.35
N GLU A 168 1.31 -13.99 -0.35
CA GLU A 168 1.05 -14.70 0.91
C GLU A 168 -0.19 -14.14 1.61
N ASP A 169 -0.25 -12.82 1.83
CA ASP A 169 -1.39 -12.15 2.46
C ASP A 169 -2.70 -12.39 1.69
N TYR A 170 -2.64 -12.36 0.36
CA TYR A 170 -3.78 -12.64 -0.52
C TYR A 170 -4.29 -14.08 -0.36
N LEU A 171 -3.40 -15.08 -0.45
CA LEU A 171 -3.78 -16.50 -0.34
C LEU A 171 -4.31 -16.82 1.05
N MET A 172 -3.63 -16.38 2.10
CA MET A 172 -4.05 -16.59 3.47
C MET A 172 -5.38 -15.88 3.74
N GLY A 173 -5.48 -14.60 3.35
CA GLY A 173 -6.68 -13.80 3.54
C GLY A 173 -7.90 -14.41 2.87
N ILE A 174 -7.83 -14.76 1.61
CA ILE A 174 -8.96 -15.31 0.85
C ILE A 174 -9.38 -16.68 1.40
N ASN A 175 -8.44 -17.61 1.51
CA ASN A 175 -8.78 -18.97 1.87
C ASN A 175 -9.31 -19.08 3.30
N PHE A 176 -8.61 -18.52 4.28
CA PHE A 176 -9.04 -18.61 5.67
C PHE A 176 -10.29 -17.76 5.96
N SER A 177 -10.45 -16.60 5.35
CA SER A 177 -11.68 -15.82 5.52
C SER A 177 -12.89 -16.56 4.98
N ARG A 178 -12.78 -17.22 3.83
CA ARG A 178 -13.86 -18.03 3.26
C ARG A 178 -14.18 -19.24 4.12
N VAL A 179 -13.18 -20.02 4.54
CA VAL A 179 -13.38 -21.20 5.40
C VAL A 179 -14.07 -20.82 6.72
N LEU A 180 -13.55 -19.80 7.42
CA LEU A 180 -14.11 -19.40 8.71
C LEU A 180 -15.51 -18.82 8.55
N THR A 181 -15.76 -18.05 7.50
CA THR A 181 -17.08 -17.50 7.21
C THR A 181 -18.09 -18.62 6.91
N LEU A 182 -17.73 -19.61 6.10
CA LEU A 182 -18.58 -20.75 5.77
C LEU A 182 -18.88 -21.58 7.01
N LYS A 183 -17.90 -21.80 7.87
CA LYS A 183 -18.04 -22.66 9.06
C LYS A 183 -18.76 -21.95 10.22
N TYR A 184 -18.42 -20.69 10.48
CA TYR A 184 -18.83 -19.99 11.69
C TYR A 184 -19.67 -18.73 11.43
N GLY A 185 -19.76 -18.26 10.19
CA GLY A 185 -20.44 -17.00 9.85
C GLY A 185 -21.89 -16.96 10.31
N ASN A 186 -22.64 -18.05 10.20
CA ASN A 186 -24.02 -18.12 10.66
C ASN A 186 -24.13 -17.99 12.19
N HIS A 187 -23.23 -18.60 12.97
CA HIS A 187 -23.22 -18.46 14.43
C HIS A 187 -22.93 -17.01 14.84
N VAL A 188 -21.92 -16.39 14.21
CA VAL A 188 -21.56 -14.98 14.47
C VAL A 188 -22.67 -14.03 14.06
N LYS A 189 -23.27 -14.25 12.88
CA LYS A 189 -24.42 -13.51 12.39
C LYS A 189 -25.59 -13.52 13.39
N ASN A 190 -25.97 -14.70 13.86
CA ASN A 190 -27.07 -14.87 14.81
C ASN A 190 -26.78 -14.23 16.16
N TYR A 191 -25.56 -14.43 16.69
CA TYR A 191 -25.13 -13.82 17.95
C TYR A 191 -25.15 -12.28 17.87
N LEU A 192 -24.66 -11.72 16.78
CA LEU A 192 -24.60 -10.25 16.56
C LEU A 192 -25.93 -9.66 16.08
N ARG A 193 -26.96 -10.49 15.83
CA ARG A 193 -28.26 -10.07 15.24
C ARG A 193 -28.07 -9.22 13.97
N ARG A 194 -27.21 -9.68 13.07
CA ARG A 194 -26.93 -9.05 11.78
C ARG A 194 -27.45 -9.90 10.63
N ASP A 195 -27.71 -9.28 9.48
CA ASP A 195 -28.15 -10.02 8.29
C ASP A 195 -27.00 -10.80 7.64
N ARG A 196 -25.78 -10.35 7.86
CA ARG A 196 -24.57 -10.96 7.30
C ARG A 196 -23.40 -10.82 8.28
N ALA A 197 -22.57 -11.84 8.36
CA ALA A 197 -21.27 -11.80 9.05
C ALA A 197 -20.20 -12.45 8.16
N VAL A 198 -19.15 -11.71 7.87
CA VAL A 198 -17.94 -12.20 7.22
C VAL A 198 -16.82 -12.19 8.25
N ILE A 199 -16.14 -13.31 8.41
CA ILE A 199 -15.01 -13.44 9.31
C ILE A 199 -13.74 -13.24 8.48
N SER A 200 -13.19 -12.03 8.53
CA SER A 200 -11.98 -11.71 7.81
C SER A 200 -10.74 -12.18 8.58
N VAL A 201 -9.81 -12.79 7.87
CA VAL A 201 -8.51 -13.19 8.39
C VAL A 201 -7.44 -12.36 7.69
N GLY A 202 -6.51 -11.85 8.45
CA GLY A 202 -5.37 -11.10 7.95
C GLY A 202 -4.31 -10.99 9.01
N ARG A 203 -3.07 -10.85 8.60
CA ARG A 203 -1.90 -10.85 9.48
C ARG A 203 -2.01 -9.83 10.61
N VAL A 204 -2.33 -8.58 10.27
CA VAL A 204 -2.44 -7.50 11.26
C VAL A 204 -3.77 -7.57 12.02
N MET A 205 -4.89 -7.67 11.30
CA MET A 205 -6.22 -7.65 11.91
C MET A 205 -6.43 -8.78 12.91
N THR A 206 -5.98 -10.00 12.59
CA THR A 206 -6.13 -11.15 13.49
C THR A 206 -5.30 -10.97 14.75
N CYS A 207 -4.06 -10.47 14.64
CA CYS A 207 -3.22 -10.17 15.79
C CYS A 207 -3.84 -9.08 16.68
N VAL A 208 -4.29 -7.98 16.10
CA VAL A 208 -4.91 -6.87 16.84
C VAL A 208 -6.19 -7.34 17.53
N LEU A 209 -7.04 -8.12 16.86
CA LEU A 209 -8.22 -8.71 17.48
C LEU A 209 -7.84 -9.59 18.68
N GLY A 210 -6.81 -10.43 18.54
CA GLY A 210 -6.28 -11.26 19.64
C GLY A 210 -5.84 -10.41 20.84
N MET A 211 -5.13 -9.31 20.61
CA MET A 211 -4.71 -8.38 21.65
C MET A 211 -5.92 -7.75 22.37
N VAL A 212 -6.93 -7.28 21.61
CA VAL A 212 -8.15 -6.71 22.18
C VAL A 212 -8.90 -7.74 23.01
N VAL A 213 -9.08 -8.95 22.50
CA VAL A 213 -9.76 -10.05 23.22
C VAL A 213 -9.02 -10.43 24.51
N ASN A 214 -7.69 -10.50 24.48
CA ASN A 214 -6.90 -10.79 25.67
C ASN A 214 -7.04 -9.66 26.70
N ARG A 215 -7.01 -8.42 26.27
CA ARG A 215 -7.21 -7.27 27.17
C ARG A 215 -8.59 -7.27 27.79
N GLU A 216 -9.63 -7.56 27.04
CA GLU A 216 -10.99 -7.74 27.58
C GLU A 216 -11.08 -8.84 28.62
N ARG A 217 -10.41 -9.97 28.40
CA ARG A 217 -10.34 -11.07 29.37
C ARG A 217 -9.63 -10.64 30.67
N GLU A 218 -8.51 -9.93 30.56
CA GLU A 218 -7.79 -9.36 31.71
C GLU A 218 -8.68 -8.40 32.52
N ILE A 219 -9.41 -7.52 31.84
CA ILE A 219 -10.31 -6.58 32.49
C ILE A 219 -11.42 -7.32 33.24
N ARG A 220 -12.02 -8.33 32.62
CA ARG A 220 -13.09 -9.13 33.24
C ARG A 220 -12.65 -9.97 34.41
N SER A 221 -11.38 -10.43 34.39
CA SER A 221 -10.78 -11.23 35.47
C SER A 221 -10.01 -10.38 36.50
N PHE A 222 -10.02 -9.05 36.35
CA PHE A 222 -9.26 -8.17 37.20
C PHE A 222 -9.74 -8.20 38.64
N VAL A 223 -8.84 -8.51 39.55
CA VAL A 223 -9.07 -8.45 41.01
C VAL A 223 -8.32 -7.26 41.57
N LYS A 224 -9.05 -6.34 42.23
CA LYS A 224 -8.43 -5.19 42.87
C LYS A 224 -7.45 -5.65 43.95
N THR A 225 -6.18 -5.28 43.79
CA THR A 225 -5.16 -5.43 44.83
C THR A 225 -4.79 -4.06 45.39
N PRO A 226 -4.75 -3.88 46.72
CA PRO A 226 -4.29 -2.64 47.31
C PRO A 226 -2.81 -2.41 47.01
N PHE A 227 -2.45 -1.21 46.69
CA PHE A 227 -1.06 -0.79 46.52
C PHE A 227 -0.82 0.54 47.25
N TYR A 228 0.42 0.73 47.64
CA TYR A 228 0.84 1.96 48.31
C TYR A 228 1.86 2.70 47.46
N ARG A 229 1.71 4.02 47.36
CA ARG A 229 2.71 4.91 46.76
C ARG A 229 3.40 5.69 47.85
N VAL A 230 4.69 5.52 48.01
CA VAL A 230 5.52 6.35 48.88
C VAL A 230 6.05 7.50 48.05
N THR A 231 5.78 8.73 48.48
CA THR A 231 6.29 9.97 47.86
C THR A 231 7.11 10.73 48.87
N GLY A 232 8.24 11.30 48.45
CA GLY A 232 9.07 12.18 49.28
C GLY A 232 9.33 13.49 48.54
N ALA A 233 9.30 14.60 49.29
CA ALA A 233 9.76 15.88 48.79
C ALA A 233 11.15 16.17 49.34
N PHE A 234 12.10 16.38 48.43
CA PHE A 234 13.50 16.67 48.81
C PHE A 234 13.79 18.12 48.46
N GLY A 235 14.08 18.94 49.50
CA GLY A 235 14.57 20.31 49.32
C GLY A 235 16.10 20.35 49.32
N ILE A 236 16.69 21.09 48.39
CA ILE A 236 18.11 21.47 48.50
C ILE A 236 18.18 22.72 49.32
N PRO A 237 18.88 22.74 50.48
CA PRO A 237 19.07 24.01 51.21
C PRO A 237 19.91 24.93 50.32
N MET A 238 19.44 26.14 50.12
CA MET A 238 20.21 27.22 49.49
C MET A 238 21.22 27.78 50.47
#